data_f1f87a340405833dcc9ac5c4452aaf90
#
_entry.id   f1f87a340405833dcc9ac5c4452aaf90
#
_cell.length_a   1.000
_cell.length_b   1.000
_cell.length_c   1.000
_cell.angle_alpha   90.00
_cell.angle_beta   90.00
_cell.angle_gamma   90.00
#
_symmetry.space_group_name_H-M   'P 1'
#
loop_
_entity.id
_entity.type
_entity.pdbx_description
1 polymer ?
#
loop_
_entity_poly.entity_id
_entity_poly.type
_entity_poly.pdbx_seq_one_letter_code
_entity_poly.pdbx_strand_id
1 'polypeptide(L)'
;VLTEPDFFKGDKKYLQEIAGTVKIPVLRKDFIIDEYQIYQAKVWGASAILLICACLDVPTLTKFRELADSLGLSSLVEAHDEKEVQMAIDCGARIIGVNNRNLKDFTVDVQNSVRLRNLVEDDVIFVSESGLETPEDIQVLRDNNIGVALMGETFMRSPNKVEKLAYLYGPTYYTPKVKMCGISKVETIPAIVDAKPDYMGLVFAPSKRQVTVEQAKTLVDELHKQYEKAYDEVTVSKNTDTAQDGQDSQDSQNSQEFVQGNSNFEKIKTVGVFVNETVENLLKIAEEVKLDV
;
A
#
# COMPACT_ATOMS: atom_id res chain seq x y z
N VAL A 1 19.17 -8.39 3.89
CA VAL A 1 20.40 -9.18 3.72
C VAL A 1 20.58 -10.14 4.88
N LEU A 2 20.88 -11.43 4.62
CA LEU A 2 21.10 -12.47 5.62
C LEU A 2 22.49 -12.30 6.24
N THR A 3 22.57 -12.23 7.57
CA THR A 3 23.84 -12.10 8.30
C THR A 3 24.11 -13.24 9.29
N GLU A 4 23.09 -14.03 9.61
CA GLU A 4 23.20 -15.16 10.51
C GLU A 4 23.84 -16.37 9.74
N PRO A 5 24.93 -16.98 10.26
CA PRO A 5 25.71 -17.95 9.48
C PRO A 5 25.17 -19.38 9.53
N ASP A 6 24.53 -19.80 10.61
CA ASP A 6 24.23 -21.21 10.86
C ASP A 6 22.92 -21.64 10.18
N PHE A 7 21.86 -20.87 10.32
CA PHE A 7 20.51 -21.16 9.80
C PHE A 7 20.27 -20.49 8.44
N PHE A 8 20.60 -19.20 8.32
CA PHE A 8 20.35 -18.43 7.10
C PHE A 8 21.52 -18.49 6.11
N LYS A 9 22.67 -19.07 6.48
CA LYS A 9 23.88 -19.13 5.64
C LYS A 9 24.33 -17.74 5.19
N GLY A 10 24.12 -16.74 6.02
CA GLY A 10 24.48 -15.35 5.81
C GLY A 10 25.92 -15.02 6.23
N ASP A 11 26.35 -13.81 5.92
CA ASP A 11 27.62 -13.23 6.38
C ASP A 11 27.48 -11.70 6.52
N LYS A 12 28.07 -11.14 7.56
CA LYS A 12 28.16 -9.69 7.77
C LYS A 12 28.78 -8.96 6.56
N LYS A 13 29.68 -9.60 5.84
CA LYS A 13 30.31 -9.04 4.65
C LYS A 13 29.31 -8.74 3.54
N TYR A 14 28.29 -9.57 3.39
CA TYR A 14 27.22 -9.34 2.41
C TYR A 14 26.47 -8.05 2.72
N LEU A 15 26.15 -7.81 4.02
CA LEU A 15 25.47 -6.60 4.44
C LEU A 15 26.35 -5.36 4.17
N GLN A 16 27.62 -5.41 4.56
CA GLN A 16 28.55 -4.29 4.38
C GLN A 16 28.77 -3.94 2.90
N GLU A 17 28.96 -4.95 2.05
CA GLU A 17 29.16 -4.77 0.61
C GLU A 17 27.90 -4.20 -0.06
N ILE A 18 26.72 -4.77 0.23
CA ILE A 18 25.46 -4.34 -0.34
C ILE A 18 25.12 -2.91 0.13
N ALA A 19 25.20 -2.64 1.43
CA ALA A 19 24.92 -1.32 1.98
C ALA A 19 25.86 -0.23 1.43
N GLY A 20 27.12 -0.59 1.14
CA GLY A 20 28.07 0.32 0.50
C GLY A 20 27.83 0.55 -1.00
N THR A 21 27.07 -0.32 -1.65
CA THR A 21 26.87 -0.30 -3.11
C THR A 21 25.53 0.29 -3.52
N VAL A 22 24.44 -0.05 -2.80
CA VAL A 22 23.08 0.37 -3.17
C VAL A 22 22.65 1.65 -2.45
N LYS A 23 21.71 2.40 -3.06
CA LYS A 23 21.14 3.61 -2.46
C LYS A 23 19.81 3.36 -1.73
N ILE A 24 19.26 2.14 -1.85
CA ILE A 24 18.01 1.76 -1.18
C ILE A 24 18.31 1.31 0.26
N PRO A 25 17.34 1.44 1.19
CA PRO A 25 17.48 0.92 2.55
C PRO A 25 17.75 -0.57 2.58
N VAL A 26 18.60 -1.00 3.52
CA VAL A 26 19.01 -2.41 3.66
C VAL A 26 18.59 -2.94 5.02
N LEU A 27 17.80 -4.03 5.03
CA LEU A 27 17.39 -4.75 6.23
C LEU A 27 18.44 -5.82 6.60
N ARG A 28 18.92 -5.81 7.86
CA ARG A 28 19.67 -6.93 8.44
C ARG A 28 18.69 -8.03 8.86
N LYS A 29 18.74 -9.20 8.21
CA LYS A 29 18.00 -10.39 8.61
C LYS A 29 18.89 -11.31 9.44
N ASP A 30 18.59 -11.37 10.72
CA ASP A 30 19.35 -12.10 11.74
C ASP A 30 18.42 -12.41 12.91
N PHE A 31 18.81 -13.31 13.80
CA PHE A 31 18.20 -13.48 15.12
C PHE A 31 18.80 -12.46 16.09
N ILE A 32 18.12 -11.32 16.26
CA ILE A 32 18.57 -10.26 17.18
C ILE A 32 18.02 -10.56 18.57
N ILE A 33 18.91 -10.99 19.46
CA ILE A 33 18.62 -11.38 20.84
C ILE A 33 19.44 -10.58 21.87
N ASP A 34 20.32 -9.71 21.41
CA ASP A 34 21.18 -8.88 22.24
C ASP A 34 21.33 -7.47 21.65
N GLU A 35 21.36 -6.45 22.49
CA GLU A 35 21.51 -5.04 22.07
C GLU A 35 22.79 -4.80 21.24
N TYR A 36 23.85 -5.52 21.53
CA TYR A 36 25.10 -5.43 20.77
C TYR A 36 24.91 -5.68 19.27
N GLN A 37 23.99 -6.57 18.91
CA GLN A 37 23.69 -6.86 17.51
C GLN A 37 23.01 -5.65 16.81
N ILE A 38 22.29 -4.81 17.57
CA ILE A 38 21.66 -3.58 17.02
C ILE A 38 22.74 -2.55 16.69
N TYR A 39 23.72 -2.36 17.58
CA TYR A 39 24.89 -1.53 17.32
C TYR A 39 25.71 -2.05 16.12
N GLN A 40 25.90 -3.37 16.06
CA GLN A 40 26.57 -4.01 14.91
C GLN A 40 25.82 -3.72 13.60
N ALA A 41 24.47 -3.82 13.58
CA ALA A 41 23.67 -3.53 12.40
C ALA A 41 23.92 -2.11 11.90
N LYS A 42 23.95 -1.13 12.81
CA LYS A 42 24.27 0.26 12.47
C LYS A 42 25.67 0.41 11.88
N VAL A 43 26.66 -0.17 12.52
CA VAL A 43 28.09 -0.10 12.07
C VAL A 43 28.28 -0.79 10.72
N TRP A 44 27.54 -1.86 10.44
CA TRP A 44 27.61 -2.56 9.16
C TRP A 44 26.82 -1.90 8.03
N GLY A 45 26.12 -0.79 8.32
CA GLY A 45 25.43 0.02 7.33
C GLY A 45 23.98 -0.40 7.07
N ALA A 46 23.35 -1.19 7.98
CA ALA A 46 21.94 -1.48 7.87
C ALA A 46 21.10 -0.19 8.05
N SER A 47 19.95 -0.15 7.41
CA SER A 47 18.91 0.87 7.58
C SER A 47 17.77 0.36 8.46
N ALA A 48 17.62 -0.95 8.57
CA ALA A 48 16.59 -1.63 9.35
C ALA A 48 17.10 -2.94 9.93
N ILE A 49 16.44 -3.39 11.00
CA ILE A 49 16.68 -4.67 11.67
C ILE A 49 15.40 -5.49 11.73
N LEU A 50 15.55 -6.82 11.88
CA LEU A 50 14.46 -7.75 12.13
C LEU A 50 14.39 -8.06 13.63
N LEU A 51 13.20 -7.91 14.23
CA LEU A 51 12.89 -8.36 15.59
C LEU A 51 11.79 -9.41 15.51
N ILE A 52 12.01 -10.58 16.10
CA ILE A 52 11.12 -11.74 15.95
C ILE A 52 10.38 -11.99 17.28
N CYS A 53 9.05 -11.91 17.26
CA CYS A 53 8.21 -12.11 18.45
C CYS A 53 8.40 -13.51 19.08
N ALA A 54 8.62 -14.53 18.28
CA ALA A 54 8.90 -15.88 18.76
C ALA A 54 10.21 -15.99 19.57
N CYS A 55 11.13 -15.03 19.43
CA CYS A 55 12.43 -15.03 20.11
C CYS A 55 12.52 -14.10 21.31
N LEU A 56 11.58 -13.13 21.44
CA LEU A 56 11.67 -12.02 22.39
C LEU A 56 10.34 -11.82 23.14
N ASP A 57 10.41 -11.37 24.36
CA ASP A 57 9.23 -10.89 25.09
C ASP A 57 8.92 -9.40 24.78
N VAL A 58 7.73 -8.94 25.13
CA VAL A 58 7.28 -7.57 24.85
C VAL A 58 8.22 -6.50 25.45
N PRO A 59 8.69 -6.59 26.70
CA PRO A 59 9.64 -5.63 27.25
C PRO A 59 10.94 -5.56 26.45
N THR A 60 11.48 -6.70 26.01
CA THR A 60 12.71 -6.75 25.20
C THR A 60 12.48 -6.23 23.80
N LEU A 61 11.35 -6.58 23.16
CA LEU A 61 10.94 -6.02 21.86
C LEU A 61 10.87 -4.49 21.92
N THR A 62 10.21 -3.94 22.95
CA THR A 62 10.11 -2.49 23.16
C THR A 62 11.48 -1.85 23.30
N LYS A 63 12.33 -2.41 24.16
CA LYS A 63 13.68 -1.90 24.38
C LYS A 63 14.54 -1.93 23.12
N PHE A 64 14.49 -3.01 22.36
CA PHE A 64 15.29 -3.15 21.13
C PHE A 64 14.78 -2.23 20.01
N ARG A 65 13.46 -2.06 19.88
CA ARG A 65 12.87 -1.11 18.95
C ARG A 65 13.29 0.35 19.27
N GLU A 66 13.21 0.74 20.56
CA GLU A 66 13.60 2.08 20.99
C GLU A 66 15.09 2.33 20.79
N LEU A 67 15.93 1.32 21.07
CA LEU A 67 17.36 1.42 20.79
C LEU A 67 17.62 1.57 19.29
N ALA A 68 16.95 0.79 18.45
CA ALA A 68 17.05 0.92 16.99
C ALA A 68 16.64 2.32 16.51
N ASP A 69 15.50 2.83 17.01
CA ASP A 69 15.02 4.19 16.72
C ASP A 69 16.05 5.26 17.11
N SER A 70 16.66 5.15 18.29
CA SER A 70 17.69 6.09 18.77
C SER A 70 18.94 6.12 17.88
N LEU A 71 19.22 5.00 17.18
CA LEU A 71 20.32 4.86 16.24
C LEU A 71 19.92 5.24 14.80
N GLY A 72 18.66 5.61 14.56
CA GLY A 72 18.11 5.89 13.23
C GLY A 72 17.99 4.61 12.37
N LEU A 73 17.66 3.47 12.99
CA LEU A 73 17.30 2.22 12.33
C LEU A 73 15.80 2.01 12.43
N SER A 74 15.17 1.50 11.37
CA SER A 74 13.80 0.99 11.44
C SER A 74 13.79 -0.44 11.99
N SER A 75 12.68 -0.84 12.64
CA SER A 75 12.48 -2.21 13.10
C SER A 75 11.31 -2.85 12.35
N LEU A 76 11.56 -3.97 11.67
CA LEU A 76 10.54 -4.88 11.19
C LEU A 76 10.29 -5.91 12.30
N VAL A 77 9.08 -5.91 12.87
CA VAL A 77 8.70 -6.84 13.94
C VAL A 77 7.92 -7.99 13.32
N GLU A 78 8.54 -9.19 13.29
CA GLU A 78 7.97 -10.37 12.65
C GLU A 78 7.08 -11.14 13.64
N ALA A 79 5.87 -11.50 13.18
CA ALA A 79 4.85 -12.25 13.90
C ALA A 79 4.30 -13.40 13.05
N HIS A 80 3.80 -14.48 13.69
CA HIS A 80 3.29 -15.68 13.02
C HIS A 80 1.82 -15.94 13.32
N ASP A 81 1.30 -15.45 14.43
CA ASP A 81 -0.06 -15.68 14.90
C ASP A 81 -0.65 -14.42 15.57
N GLU A 82 -1.92 -14.50 16.00
CA GLU A 82 -2.65 -13.43 16.66
C GLU A 82 -1.95 -12.93 17.93
N LYS A 83 -1.38 -13.85 18.71
CA LYS A 83 -0.69 -13.52 19.96
C LYS A 83 0.58 -12.71 19.67
N GLU A 84 1.34 -13.12 18.69
CA GLU A 84 2.58 -12.44 18.30
C GLU A 84 2.28 -11.08 17.63
N VAL A 85 1.20 -10.96 16.83
CA VAL A 85 0.73 -9.68 16.32
C VAL A 85 0.38 -8.74 17.47
N GLN A 86 -0.30 -9.23 18.51
CA GLN A 86 -0.59 -8.41 19.69
C GLN A 86 0.70 -7.98 20.41
N MET A 87 1.70 -8.86 20.54
CA MET A 87 3.01 -8.50 21.11
C MET A 87 3.71 -7.41 20.29
N ALA A 88 3.62 -7.46 18.96
CA ALA A 88 4.16 -6.43 18.06
C ALA A 88 3.43 -5.09 18.25
N ILE A 89 2.12 -5.09 18.40
CA ILE A 89 1.32 -3.90 18.73
C ILE A 89 1.70 -3.34 20.09
N ASP A 90 1.76 -4.18 21.11
CA ASP A 90 2.06 -3.81 22.50
C ASP A 90 3.46 -3.20 22.65
N CYS A 91 4.44 -3.65 21.85
CA CYS A 91 5.77 -3.03 21.82
C CYS A 91 5.83 -1.72 21.01
N GLY A 92 4.74 -1.27 20.39
CA GLY A 92 4.66 -0.05 19.61
C GLY A 92 5.34 -0.16 18.23
N ALA A 93 5.28 -1.32 17.59
CA ALA A 93 5.84 -1.53 16.27
C ALA A 93 5.14 -0.67 15.21
N ARG A 94 5.91 0.03 14.37
CA ARG A 94 5.41 0.79 13.23
C ARG A 94 5.43 0.00 11.92
N ILE A 95 6.16 -1.11 11.90
CA ILE A 95 6.24 -2.03 10.78
C ILE A 95 6.08 -3.43 11.34
N ILE A 96 5.00 -4.10 11.00
CA ILE A 96 4.69 -5.47 11.43
C ILE A 96 4.74 -6.39 10.21
N GLY A 97 5.59 -7.41 10.30
CA GLY A 97 5.68 -8.46 9.30
C GLY A 97 4.95 -9.71 9.74
N VAL A 98 4.07 -10.24 8.91
CA VAL A 98 3.43 -11.53 9.15
C VAL A 98 4.06 -12.58 8.26
N ASN A 99 4.69 -13.57 8.89
CA ASN A 99 5.33 -14.67 8.18
C ASN A 99 4.30 -15.77 7.88
N ASN A 100 4.04 -15.98 6.60
CA ASN A 100 3.14 -17.01 6.11
C ASN A 100 3.73 -18.43 6.22
N ARG A 101 5.02 -18.53 6.52
CA ARG A 101 5.69 -19.80 6.71
C ARG A 101 5.61 -20.24 8.19
N ASN A 102 5.01 -21.37 8.44
CA ASN A 102 5.04 -22.02 9.73
C ASN A 102 6.46 -22.52 10.01
N LEU A 103 7.10 -22.06 11.08
CA LEU A 103 8.47 -22.43 11.41
C LEU A 103 8.61 -23.87 11.96
N LYS A 104 7.51 -24.57 12.27
CA LYS A 104 7.52 -25.93 12.82
C LYS A 104 7.56 -27.00 11.72
N ASP A 105 6.81 -26.80 10.66
CA ASP A 105 6.63 -27.77 9.57
C ASP A 105 6.96 -27.20 8.17
N PHE A 106 7.33 -25.92 8.11
CA PHE A 106 7.67 -25.17 6.91
C PHE A 106 6.54 -25.05 5.87
N THR A 107 5.31 -25.39 6.24
CA THR A 107 4.14 -25.11 5.41
C THR A 107 3.95 -23.62 5.21
N VAL A 108 3.37 -23.23 4.08
CA VAL A 108 3.15 -21.83 3.71
C VAL A 108 1.68 -21.62 3.43
N ASP A 109 1.09 -20.57 4.04
CA ASP A 109 -0.28 -20.17 3.83
C ASP A 109 -0.40 -18.65 3.75
N VAL A 110 -0.59 -18.09 2.55
CA VAL A 110 -0.74 -16.66 2.32
C VAL A 110 -1.99 -16.08 3.02
N GLN A 111 -3.00 -16.92 3.27
CA GLN A 111 -4.20 -16.52 4.01
C GLN A 111 -3.90 -16.13 5.47
N ASN A 112 -2.75 -16.53 6.01
CA ASN A 112 -2.31 -16.08 7.33
C ASN A 112 -2.16 -14.55 7.39
N SER A 113 -1.52 -13.95 6.38
CA SER A 113 -1.41 -12.48 6.29
C SER A 113 -2.79 -11.82 6.18
N VAL A 114 -3.70 -12.37 5.36
CA VAL A 114 -5.06 -11.83 5.20
C VAL A 114 -5.83 -11.85 6.52
N ARG A 115 -5.79 -12.97 7.22
CA ARG A 115 -6.47 -13.14 8.51
C ARG A 115 -5.95 -12.17 9.57
N LEU A 116 -4.64 -11.98 9.65
CA LEU A 116 -4.00 -11.17 10.67
C LEU A 116 -3.98 -9.67 10.34
N ARG A 117 -4.15 -9.28 9.06
CA ARG A 117 -4.20 -7.88 8.65
C ARG A 117 -5.25 -7.07 9.42
N ASN A 118 -6.41 -7.67 9.71
CA ASN A 118 -7.52 -7.00 10.39
C ASN A 118 -7.25 -6.69 11.88
N LEU A 119 -6.16 -7.21 12.45
CA LEU A 119 -5.75 -6.93 13.82
C LEU A 119 -4.84 -5.69 13.92
N VAL A 120 -4.36 -5.18 12.79
CA VAL A 120 -3.36 -4.12 12.73
C VAL A 120 -3.98 -2.85 12.18
N GLU A 121 -3.78 -1.72 12.86
CA GLU A 121 -4.27 -0.40 12.45
C GLU A 121 -3.69 0.04 11.10
N ASP A 122 -4.40 0.95 10.40
CA ASP A 122 -4.01 1.37 9.04
C ASP A 122 -2.77 2.28 9.01
N ASP A 123 -2.40 2.90 10.11
CA ASP A 123 -1.19 3.72 10.24
C ASP A 123 0.09 2.89 10.45
N VAL A 124 -0.05 1.59 10.74
CA VAL A 124 1.06 0.63 10.84
C VAL A 124 1.32 -0.01 9.47
N ILE A 125 2.57 -0.01 9.05
CA ILE A 125 2.98 -0.69 7.82
C ILE A 125 2.90 -2.20 8.02
N PHE A 126 1.98 -2.84 7.30
CA PHE A 126 1.84 -4.30 7.32
C PHE A 126 2.60 -4.94 6.16
N VAL A 127 3.44 -5.93 6.48
CA VAL A 127 4.29 -6.65 5.53
C VAL A 127 3.87 -8.13 5.49
N SER A 128 3.51 -8.64 4.33
CA SER A 128 3.31 -10.08 4.13
C SER A 128 4.65 -10.73 3.75
N GLU A 129 5.06 -11.73 4.52
CA GLU A 129 6.36 -12.38 4.36
C GLU A 129 6.21 -13.85 3.95
N SER A 130 7.04 -14.28 3.03
CA SER A 130 7.11 -15.66 2.52
C SER A 130 5.90 -16.13 1.69
N GLY A 131 6.13 -17.13 0.86
CA GLY A 131 5.08 -17.88 0.16
C GLY A 131 4.39 -17.19 -1.02
N LEU A 132 4.87 -16.04 -1.45
CA LEU A 132 4.31 -15.32 -2.57
C LEU A 132 5.02 -15.75 -3.87
N GLU A 133 4.34 -16.48 -4.74
CA GLU A 133 4.95 -17.10 -5.92
C GLU A 133 4.22 -16.78 -7.24
N THR A 134 2.94 -16.38 -7.17
CA THR A 134 2.07 -16.19 -8.32
C THR A 134 1.48 -14.77 -8.36
N PRO A 135 1.00 -14.29 -9.52
CA PRO A 135 0.23 -13.05 -9.63
C PRO A 135 -1.04 -13.06 -8.75
N GLU A 136 -1.65 -14.23 -8.58
CA GLU A 136 -2.84 -14.43 -7.76
C GLU A 136 -2.54 -14.17 -6.29
N ASP A 137 -1.37 -14.59 -5.78
CA ASP A 137 -0.94 -14.27 -4.41
C ASP A 137 -0.81 -12.76 -4.23
N ILE A 138 -0.24 -12.06 -5.21
CA ILE A 138 -0.11 -10.60 -5.18
C ILE A 138 -1.49 -9.92 -5.24
N GLN A 139 -2.42 -10.47 -6.02
CA GLN A 139 -3.79 -9.94 -6.09
C GLN A 139 -4.50 -10.10 -4.75
N VAL A 140 -4.36 -11.26 -4.08
CA VAL A 140 -4.90 -11.47 -2.72
C VAL A 140 -4.39 -10.40 -1.75
N LEU A 141 -3.11 -10.03 -1.79
CA LEU A 141 -2.57 -8.96 -0.94
C LEU A 141 -3.22 -7.60 -1.25
N ARG A 142 -3.36 -7.27 -2.54
CA ARG A 142 -3.98 -6.01 -2.98
C ARG A 142 -5.43 -5.90 -2.51
N ASP A 143 -6.20 -6.96 -2.68
CA ASP A 143 -7.63 -7.01 -2.30
C ASP A 143 -7.84 -6.88 -0.78
N ASN A 144 -6.79 -7.14 0.01
CA ASN A 144 -6.82 -7.04 1.47
C ASN A 144 -6.00 -5.87 2.04
N ASN A 145 -5.72 -4.83 1.25
CA ASN A 145 -4.95 -3.63 1.66
C ASN A 145 -3.56 -3.95 2.25
N ILE A 146 -2.89 -4.98 1.73
CA ILE A 146 -1.52 -5.32 2.09
C ILE A 146 -0.60 -4.80 0.99
N GLY A 147 0.01 -3.63 1.23
CA GLY A 147 0.80 -2.92 0.23
C GLY A 147 2.28 -3.32 0.17
N VAL A 148 2.77 -4.12 1.13
CA VAL A 148 4.19 -4.48 1.24
C VAL A 148 4.37 -5.99 1.32
N ALA A 149 5.29 -6.53 0.53
CA ALA A 149 5.62 -7.94 0.49
C ALA A 149 7.14 -8.16 0.65
N LEU A 150 7.53 -9.13 1.46
CA LEU A 150 8.91 -9.58 1.60
C LEU A 150 9.07 -10.95 0.97
N MET A 151 9.84 -11.00 -0.14
CA MET A 151 10.05 -12.20 -0.93
C MET A 151 11.53 -12.46 -1.14
N GLY A 152 12.05 -13.56 -0.65
CA GLY A 152 13.43 -13.99 -0.87
C GLY A 152 13.50 -15.21 -1.80
N GLU A 153 12.98 -16.35 -1.39
CA GLU A 153 13.07 -17.62 -2.06
C GLU A 153 12.56 -17.55 -3.50
N THR A 154 11.41 -16.94 -3.73
CA THR A 154 10.79 -16.76 -5.05
C THR A 154 11.74 -16.12 -6.07
N PHE A 155 12.46 -15.08 -5.66
CA PHE A 155 13.45 -14.44 -6.53
C PHE A 155 14.76 -15.22 -6.62
N MET A 156 15.21 -15.83 -5.52
CA MET A 156 16.47 -16.60 -5.54
C MET A 156 16.39 -17.84 -6.42
N ARG A 157 15.23 -18.50 -6.45
CA ARG A 157 14.97 -19.65 -7.35
C ARG A 157 14.81 -19.26 -8.81
N SER A 158 14.44 -18.00 -9.10
CA SER A 158 14.23 -17.57 -10.49
C SER A 158 15.59 -17.33 -11.20
N PRO A 159 15.79 -17.84 -12.41
CA PRO A 159 16.97 -17.54 -13.22
C PRO A 159 17.02 -16.06 -13.64
N ASN A 160 15.86 -15.42 -13.85
CA ASN A 160 15.73 -14.00 -14.19
C ASN A 160 14.81 -13.29 -13.20
N LYS A 161 15.40 -12.42 -12.33
CA LYS A 161 14.68 -11.69 -11.28
C LYS A 161 13.75 -10.63 -11.85
N VAL A 162 14.15 -10.00 -12.96
CA VAL A 162 13.35 -8.95 -13.63
C VAL A 162 12.09 -9.55 -14.25
N GLU A 163 12.23 -10.67 -14.97
CA GLU A 163 11.08 -11.39 -15.52
C GLU A 163 10.15 -11.93 -14.43
N LYS A 164 10.72 -12.43 -13.32
CA LYS A 164 9.92 -12.90 -12.19
C LYS A 164 9.13 -11.77 -11.55
N LEU A 165 9.73 -10.59 -11.40
CA LEU A 165 9.05 -9.41 -10.89
C LEU A 165 7.92 -8.98 -11.84
N ALA A 166 8.19 -8.93 -13.15
CA ALA A 166 7.19 -8.63 -14.16
C ALA A 166 6.06 -9.68 -14.20
N TYR A 167 6.37 -10.95 -14.00
CA TYR A 167 5.37 -12.01 -13.89
C TYR A 167 4.45 -11.81 -12.68
N LEU A 168 5.01 -11.50 -11.51
CA LEU A 168 4.25 -11.35 -10.27
C LEU A 168 3.35 -10.10 -10.27
N TYR A 169 3.89 -8.98 -10.72
CA TYR A 169 3.21 -7.67 -10.62
C TYR A 169 2.59 -7.20 -11.95
N GLY A 170 2.75 -7.98 -13.01
CA GLY A 170 2.49 -7.57 -14.37
C GLY A 170 3.62 -6.68 -14.91
N PRO A 171 3.61 -6.34 -16.21
CA PRO A 171 4.51 -5.36 -16.73
C PRO A 171 4.30 -4.08 -15.90
N THR A 172 5.38 -3.56 -15.34
CA THR A 172 5.36 -2.27 -14.65
C THR A 172 5.10 -1.18 -15.68
N TYR A 173 3.87 -1.15 -16.19
CA TYR A 173 3.39 0.04 -16.87
C TYR A 173 3.24 1.08 -15.77
N TYR A 174 4.20 1.96 -15.68
CA TYR A 174 4.00 3.24 -15.05
C TYR A 174 2.87 3.90 -15.83
N THR A 175 1.65 3.76 -15.38
CA THR A 175 0.53 4.55 -15.88
C THR A 175 0.76 5.95 -15.34
N PRO A 176 1.25 6.88 -16.16
CA PRO A 176 1.46 8.23 -15.69
C PRO A 176 0.11 8.78 -15.25
N LYS A 177 0.04 9.33 -14.05
CA LYS A 177 -1.16 10.03 -13.60
C LYS A 177 -1.36 11.26 -14.46
N VAL A 178 -2.56 11.43 -15.00
CA VAL A 178 -2.94 12.52 -15.88
C VAL A 178 -3.63 13.60 -15.08
N LYS A 179 -3.11 14.83 -15.13
CA LYS A 179 -3.78 16.00 -14.61
C LYS A 179 -4.20 16.93 -15.76
N MET A 180 -5.50 17.14 -15.91
CA MET A 180 -6.03 18.16 -16.82
C MET A 180 -6.13 19.48 -16.07
N CYS A 181 -5.27 20.46 -16.42
CA CYS A 181 -5.08 21.68 -15.65
C CYS A 181 -5.61 22.92 -16.35
N GLY A 182 -6.15 23.87 -15.55
CA GLY A 182 -6.68 25.13 -16.02
C GLY A 182 -8.12 25.04 -16.51
N ILE A 183 -8.90 24.19 -15.88
CA ILE A 183 -10.34 24.08 -16.09
C ILE A 183 -11.00 25.32 -15.48
N SER A 184 -11.71 26.08 -16.30
CA SER A 184 -12.31 27.35 -15.90
C SER A 184 -13.75 27.55 -16.40
N LYS A 185 -14.30 26.56 -17.11
CA LYS A 185 -15.65 26.62 -17.69
C LYS A 185 -16.43 25.36 -17.31
N VAL A 186 -17.64 25.53 -16.80
CA VAL A 186 -18.53 24.44 -16.35
C VAL A 186 -18.89 23.52 -17.53
N GLU A 187 -19.04 24.05 -18.74
CA GLU A 187 -19.39 23.29 -19.93
C GLU A 187 -18.32 22.25 -20.31
N THR A 188 -17.11 22.35 -19.76
CA THR A 188 -16.03 21.36 -20.00
C THR A 188 -16.09 20.17 -19.05
N ILE A 189 -16.85 20.23 -17.96
CA ILE A 189 -16.89 19.17 -16.95
C ILE A 189 -17.34 17.81 -17.51
N PRO A 190 -18.40 17.71 -18.36
CA PRO A 190 -18.77 16.41 -18.93
C PRO A 190 -17.61 15.76 -19.69
N ALA A 191 -16.87 16.52 -20.49
CA ALA A 191 -15.70 16.01 -21.22
C ALA A 191 -14.55 15.59 -20.29
N ILE A 192 -14.37 16.24 -19.13
CA ILE A 192 -13.41 15.82 -18.11
C ILE A 192 -13.82 14.49 -17.49
N VAL A 193 -15.10 14.32 -17.17
CA VAL A 193 -15.65 13.07 -16.62
C VAL A 193 -15.48 11.93 -17.62
N ASP A 194 -15.75 12.15 -18.90
CA ASP A 194 -15.56 11.16 -19.97
C ASP A 194 -14.09 10.77 -20.17
N ALA A 195 -13.19 11.75 -20.10
CA ALA A 195 -11.76 11.55 -20.27
C ALA A 195 -11.08 10.85 -19.09
N LYS A 196 -11.72 10.81 -17.91
CA LYS A 196 -11.28 10.15 -16.67
C LYS A 196 -9.81 10.43 -16.31
N PRO A 197 -9.35 11.69 -16.23
CA PRO A 197 -8.01 11.98 -15.71
C PRO A 197 -7.96 11.69 -14.21
N ASP A 198 -6.76 11.47 -13.68
CA ASP A 198 -6.60 11.29 -12.22
C ASP A 198 -6.89 12.59 -11.45
N TYR A 199 -6.57 13.75 -12.07
CA TYR A 199 -6.70 15.06 -11.43
C TYR A 199 -7.33 16.11 -12.34
N MET A 200 -8.19 16.94 -11.76
CA MET A 200 -8.69 18.20 -12.34
C MET A 200 -8.02 19.38 -11.64
N GLY A 201 -7.24 20.19 -12.37
CA GLY A 201 -6.49 21.32 -11.83
C GLY A 201 -7.22 22.65 -12.01
N LEU A 202 -7.39 23.40 -10.91
CA LEU A 202 -7.96 24.73 -10.84
C LEU A 202 -6.85 25.75 -10.54
N VAL A 203 -6.71 26.77 -11.36
CA VAL A 203 -5.61 27.74 -11.28
C VAL A 203 -6.08 29.00 -10.54
N PHE A 204 -5.58 29.22 -9.34
CA PHE A 204 -5.83 30.43 -8.55
C PHE A 204 -4.76 31.53 -8.79
N ALA A 205 -3.65 31.16 -9.42
CA ALA A 205 -2.60 32.11 -9.78
C ALA A 205 -3.00 33.00 -10.97
N PRO A 206 -2.48 34.23 -11.08
CA PRO A 206 -2.73 35.14 -12.19
C PRO A 206 -2.41 34.48 -13.53
N SER A 207 -3.42 34.23 -14.35
CA SER A 207 -3.29 33.64 -15.69
C SER A 207 -4.57 33.81 -16.50
N LYS A 208 -4.51 33.51 -17.81
CA LYS A 208 -5.71 33.48 -18.67
C LYS A 208 -6.75 32.42 -18.24
N ARG A 209 -6.34 31.47 -17.39
CA ARG A 209 -7.17 30.36 -16.90
C ARG A 209 -7.41 30.45 -15.39
N GLN A 210 -7.18 31.62 -14.81
CA GLN A 210 -7.44 31.86 -13.39
C GLN A 210 -8.94 31.73 -13.10
N VAL A 211 -9.25 31.10 -12.00
CA VAL A 211 -10.61 31.01 -11.43
C VAL A 211 -10.69 31.73 -10.09
N THR A 212 -11.85 32.31 -9.78
CA THR A 212 -12.17 32.79 -8.42
C THR A 212 -12.58 31.60 -7.56
N VAL A 213 -12.66 31.82 -6.23
CA VAL A 213 -13.13 30.81 -5.29
C VAL A 213 -14.55 30.36 -5.63
N GLU A 214 -15.44 31.30 -5.98
CA GLU A 214 -16.83 31.00 -6.36
C GLU A 214 -16.93 30.19 -7.66
N GLN A 215 -16.10 30.52 -8.65
CA GLN A 215 -16.02 29.73 -9.88
C GLN A 215 -15.48 28.33 -9.62
N ALA A 216 -14.46 28.20 -8.78
CA ALA A 216 -13.90 26.90 -8.41
C ALA A 216 -14.92 26.02 -7.70
N LYS A 217 -15.72 26.57 -6.75
CA LYS A 217 -16.82 25.85 -6.10
C LYS A 217 -17.82 25.32 -7.13
N THR A 218 -18.26 26.19 -8.04
CA THR A 218 -19.21 25.80 -9.09
C THR A 218 -18.68 24.66 -9.97
N LEU A 219 -17.39 24.68 -10.29
CA LEU A 219 -16.73 23.62 -11.09
C LEU A 219 -16.64 22.31 -10.32
N VAL A 220 -16.32 22.35 -9.01
CA VAL A 220 -16.24 21.17 -8.15
C VAL A 220 -17.62 20.58 -7.89
N ASP A 221 -18.61 21.40 -7.63
CA ASP A 221 -20.00 20.98 -7.43
C ASP A 221 -20.57 20.31 -8.70
N GLU A 222 -20.30 20.86 -9.88
CA GLU A 222 -20.75 20.23 -11.14
C GLU A 222 -20.03 18.92 -11.40
N LEU A 223 -18.72 18.82 -11.09
CA LEU A 223 -17.97 17.56 -11.18
C LEU A 223 -18.63 16.48 -10.31
N HIS A 224 -18.94 16.79 -9.06
CA HIS A 224 -19.58 15.84 -8.14
C HIS A 224 -20.97 15.41 -8.64
N LYS A 225 -21.78 16.36 -9.11
CA LYS A 225 -23.10 16.07 -9.67
C LYS A 225 -23.06 15.17 -10.91
N GLN A 226 -22.06 15.32 -11.79
CA GLN A 226 -21.88 14.44 -12.93
C GLN A 226 -21.46 13.03 -12.51
N TYR A 227 -20.69 12.89 -11.42
CA TYR A 227 -20.36 11.57 -10.84
C TYR A 227 -21.58 10.88 -10.26
N GLU A 228 -22.40 11.58 -9.48
CA GLU A 228 -23.61 11.01 -8.91
C GLU A 228 -24.55 10.51 -10.01
N LYS A 229 -24.73 11.30 -11.07
CA LYS A 229 -25.53 10.89 -12.22
C LYS A 229 -24.98 9.65 -12.93
N ALA A 230 -23.67 9.58 -13.16
CA ALA A 230 -23.04 8.42 -13.80
C ALA A 230 -23.13 7.17 -12.92
N TYR A 231 -23.09 7.32 -11.59
CA TYR A 231 -23.27 6.23 -10.64
C TYR A 231 -24.71 5.68 -10.67
N ASP A 232 -25.71 6.55 -10.71
CA ASP A 232 -27.12 6.18 -10.77
C ASP A 232 -27.46 5.46 -12.10
N GLU A 233 -26.91 5.90 -13.23
CA GLU A 233 -27.11 5.27 -14.54
C GLU A 233 -26.53 3.83 -14.56
N VAL A 234 -25.39 3.59 -13.93
CA VAL A 234 -24.76 2.25 -13.82
C VAL A 234 -25.57 1.31 -12.91
N THR A 235 -26.17 1.84 -11.84
CA THR A 235 -26.98 1.05 -10.92
C THR A 235 -28.36 0.70 -11.51
N VAL A 236 -28.95 1.60 -12.30
CA VAL A 236 -30.23 1.37 -12.97
C VAL A 236 -30.09 0.36 -14.13
N SER A 237 -29.01 0.41 -14.91
CA SER A 237 -28.80 -0.54 -16.00
C SER A 237 -28.61 -2.00 -15.51
N LYS A 238 -28.01 -2.18 -14.33
CA LYS A 238 -27.86 -3.51 -13.71
C LYS A 238 -29.18 -4.11 -13.20
N ASN A 239 -30.16 -3.27 -12.87
CA ASN A 239 -31.47 -3.75 -12.40
C ASN A 239 -32.44 -4.06 -13.54
N THR A 240 -32.16 -3.64 -14.79
CA THR A 240 -33.00 -3.93 -15.97
C THR A 240 -32.60 -5.23 -16.69
N ASP A 241 -31.33 -5.66 -16.58
CA ASP A 241 -30.87 -6.91 -17.20
C ASP A 241 -31.23 -8.17 -16.39
N THR A 242 -31.71 -8.03 -15.14
CA THR A 242 -32.18 -9.16 -14.31
C THR A 242 -33.67 -9.47 -14.44
N ALA A 243 -34.41 -8.75 -15.31
CA ALA A 243 -35.87 -8.91 -15.43
C ALA A 243 -36.36 -9.65 -16.70
N GLN A 244 -35.44 -10.15 -17.55
CA GLN A 244 -35.82 -10.93 -18.74
C GLN A 244 -35.02 -12.22 -18.83
N ASP A 245 -35.23 -13.17 -17.95
CA ASP A 245 -35.09 -14.62 -18.22
C ASP A 245 -35.64 -15.38 -17.01
N GLY A 246 -36.92 -15.56 -17.01
CA GLY A 246 -37.61 -16.49 -16.12
C GLY A 246 -38.08 -17.71 -16.89
N GLN A 247 -37.34 -18.83 -16.82
CA GLN A 247 -37.89 -20.17 -16.76
C GLN A 247 -36.78 -21.23 -16.67
N ASP A 248 -36.94 -22.06 -15.61
CA ASP A 248 -36.37 -23.43 -15.41
C ASP A 248 -34.86 -23.58 -15.16
N SER A 249 -34.47 -23.70 -13.88
CA SER A 249 -34.10 -25.02 -13.33
C SER A 249 -33.59 -24.88 -11.87
N GLN A 250 -34.05 -25.76 -11.03
CA GLN A 250 -33.61 -26.02 -9.66
C GLN A 250 -32.11 -26.34 -9.63
N ASP A 251 -31.31 -25.44 -9.06
CA ASP A 251 -30.11 -25.73 -8.29
C ASP A 251 -29.69 -24.44 -7.58
N SER A 252 -30.42 -24.15 -6.51
CA SER A 252 -30.25 -22.95 -5.70
C SER A 252 -29.39 -23.29 -4.49
N GLN A 253 -28.05 -23.19 -4.56
CA GLN A 253 -27.19 -23.07 -3.37
C GLN A 253 -25.71 -22.73 -3.69
N ASN A 254 -25.40 -21.93 -4.73
CA ASN A 254 -24.03 -21.43 -4.92
C ASN A 254 -23.95 -20.11 -5.71
N SER A 255 -24.92 -19.22 -5.62
CA SER A 255 -24.98 -18.01 -6.47
C SER A 255 -24.96 -16.69 -5.68
N GLN A 256 -24.31 -16.65 -4.50
CA GLN A 256 -24.17 -15.40 -3.75
C GLN A 256 -22.71 -14.86 -3.67
N GLU A 257 -21.74 -15.45 -4.35
CA GLU A 257 -20.33 -15.03 -4.28
C GLU A 257 -19.74 -14.43 -5.57
N PHE A 258 -20.53 -14.12 -6.59
CA PHE A 258 -19.99 -13.61 -7.87
C PHE A 258 -20.60 -12.29 -8.35
N VAL A 259 -20.93 -11.33 -7.46
CA VAL A 259 -21.31 -9.97 -7.86
C VAL A 259 -20.63 -8.95 -6.94
N GLN A 260 -19.30 -8.98 -6.87
CA GLN A 260 -18.50 -7.78 -6.58
C GLN A 260 -17.57 -7.56 -7.78
N GLY A 261 -18.16 -7.24 -8.92
CA GLY A 261 -17.43 -6.72 -10.07
C GLY A 261 -16.90 -5.33 -9.71
N ASN A 262 -15.58 -5.23 -9.63
CA ASN A 262 -14.80 -4.02 -9.48
C ASN A 262 -15.21 -2.94 -10.50
N SER A 263 -16.19 -2.10 -10.17
CA SER A 263 -16.29 -0.76 -10.74
C SER A 263 -15.61 0.20 -9.76
N ASN A 264 -14.28 0.12 -9.61
CA ASN A 264 -13.49 1.20 -9.05
C ASN A 264 -13.57 2.38 -10.02
N PHE A 265 -14.66 3.17 -9.92
CA PHE A 265 -14.66 4.54 -10.39
C PHE A 265 -13.77 5.32 -9.42
N GLU A 266 -12.45 5.35 -9.68
CA GLU A 266 -11.59 6.28 -8.97
C GLU A 266 -12.10 7.69 -9.26
N LYS A 267 -12.53 8.37 -8.20
CA LYS A 267 -13.03 9.74 -8.27
C LYS A 267 -11.89 10.65 -8.76
N ILE A 268 -12.14 11.47 -9.80
CA ILE A 268 -11.18 12.48 -10.23
C ILE A 268 -10.93 13.44 -9.06
N LYS A 269 -9.67 13.56 -8.63
CA LYS A 269 -9.29 14.44 -7.53
C LYS A 269 -9.13 15.88 -8.00
N THR A 270 -9.62 16.82 -7.21
CA THR A 270 -9.51 18.26 -7.48
C THR A 270 -8.25 18.83 -6.84
N VAL A 271 -7.49 19.61 -7.61
CA VAL A 271 -6.18 20.15 -7.21
C VAL A 271 -6.12 21.66 -7.42
N GLY A 272 -5.77 22.40 -6.36
CA GLY A 272 -5.49 23.83 -6.45
C GLY A 272 -4.06 24.10 -6.95
N VAL A 273 -3.92 25.08 -7.86
CA VAL A 273 -2.62 25.56 -8.34
C VAL A 273 -2.44 27.02 -7.93
N PHE A 274 -1.49 27.25 -7.04
CA PHE A 274 -1.18 28.55 -6.46
C PHE A 274 0.25 28.96 -6.79
N VAL A 275 0.54 30.28 -6.77
CA VAL A 275 1.88 30.84 -6.95
C VAL A 275 2.06 31.96 -5.95
N ASN A 276 3.09 31.87 -5.12
CA ASN A 276 3.44 32.84 -4.07
C ASN A 276 2.29 33.14 -3.09
N GLU A 277 1.43 32.15 -2.83
CA GLU A 277 0.32 32.29 -1.90
C GLU A 277 0.79 31.95 -0.47
N THR A 278 0.16 32.60 0.54
CA THR A 278 0.41 32.25 1.95
C THR A 278 -0.22 30.91 2.29
N VAL A 279 0.41 30.16 3.20
CA VAL A 279 -0.11 28.87 3.66
C VAL A 279 -1.53 29.01 4.24
N GLU A 280 -1.78 30.07 5.02
CA GLU A 280 -3.07 30.34 5.64
C GLU A 280 -4.17 30.55 4.59
N ASN A 281 -3.91 31.36 3.56
CA ASN A 281 -4.87 31.62 2.49
C ASN A 281 -5.07 30.38 1.60
N LEU A 282 -3.99 29.62 1.34
CA LEU A 282 -4.07 28.35 0.61
C LEU A 282 -5.00 27.36 1.32
N LEU A 283 -4.80 27.14 2.63
CA LEU A 283 -5.63 26.24 3.43
C LEU A 283 -7.09 26.70 3.46
N LYS A 284 -7.33 27.99 3.63
CA LYS A 284 -8.68 28.57 3.59
C LYS A 284 -9.38 28.30 2.27
N ILE A 285 -8.70 28.53 1.14
CA ILE A 285 -9.26 28.28 -0.19
C ILE A 285 -9.51 26.78 -0.42
N ALA A 286 -8.56 25.92 0.00
CA ALA A 286 -8.68 24.47 -0.13
C ALA A 286 -9.90 23.94 0.63
N GLU A 287 -10.12 24.40 1.85
CA GLU A 287 -11.28 24.04 2.67
C GLU A 287 -12.58 24.58 2.08
N GLU A 288 -12.60 25.84 1.67
CA GLU A 288 -13.79 26.53 1.14
C GLU A 288 -14.24 25.93 -0.19
N VAL A 289 -13.32 25.52 -1.06
CA VAL A 289 -13.59 24.89 -2.37
C VAL A 289 -13.75 23.37 -2.23
N LYS A 290 -13.35 22.78 -1.10
CA LYS A 290 -13.27 21.31 -0.89
C LYS A 290 -12.34 20.63 -1.87
N LEU A 291 -11.11 21.15 -2.00
CA LEU A 291 -10.07 20.52 -2.82
C LEU A 291 -9.58 19.21 -2.19
N ASP A 292 -9.26 18.22 -3.01
CA ASP A 292 -8.71 16.92 -2.55
C ASP A 292 -7.19 17.00 -2.31
N VAL A 293 -6.49 17.91 -3.00
CA VAL A 293 -5.02 18.11 -2.94
C VAL A 293 -4.66 19.59 -3.09
#